data_cf1f17b82a1ab71426d5b775c7b53de8
#
_entry.id   cf1f17b82a1ab71426d5b775c7b53de8
#
_cell.length_a   1.000
_cell.length_b   1.000
_cell.length_c   1.000
_cell.angle_alpha   90.00
_cell.angle_beta   90.00
_cell.angle_gamma   90.00
#
_symmetry.space_group_name_H-M   'P 1'
#
loop_
_entity.id
_entity.type
_entity.pdbx_description
1 polymer ?
#
loop_
_entity_poly.entity_id
_entity_poly.type
_entity_poly.pdbx_seq_one_letter_code
_entity_poly.pdbx_strand_id
1 'polypeptide(L)'
;MIYLDSCILIYAIESDPIFGRRVIEALDSNDSIEFAISSLVKLECLVKPFGSANLALQRYYEAAFDTLLLLPMTDEIYVSAAQLRARFNVRTPDALHLSCAQHHRCSSLWTNDNRMVEAGHGLAFNIVKDQD
;
A
#
# COMPACT_ATOMS: atom_id res chain seq x y z
N MET A 1 2.84 -2.97 -12.94
CA MET A 1 2.01 -2.86 -11.72
C MET A 1 2.73 -2.04 -10.67
N ILE A 2 1.97 -1.19 -9.99
CA ILE A 2 2.44 -0.46 -8.82
C ILE A 2 1.63 -0.94 -7.61
N TYR A 3 2.31 -1.41 -6.57
CA TYR A 3 1.69 -1.85 -5.32
C TYR A 3 1.44 -0.64 -4.43
N LEU A 4 0.24 -0.56 -3.85
CA LEU A 4 -0.14 0.53 -2.96
C LEU A 4 -0.15 0.04 -1.51
N ASP A 5 0.67 0.68 -0.66
CA ASP A 5 0.55 0.53 0.78
C ASP A 5 -0.79 1.11 1.25
N SER A 6 -1.33 0.60 2.34
CA SER A 6 -2.65 1.02 2.85
C SER A 6 -2.74 2.52 3.08
N CYS A 7 -1.68 3.17 3.55
CA CYS A 7 -1.67 4.61 3.80
C CYS A 7 -2.01 5.42 2.53
N ILE A 8 -1.61 4.96 1.36
CA ILE A 8 -1.89 5.65 0.10
C ILE A 8 -3.39 5.66 -0.19
N LEU A 9 -4.05 4.51 -0.04
CA LEU A 9 -5.51 4.44 -0.20
C LEU A 9 -6.24 5.26 0.87
N ILE A 10 -5.76 5.20 2.10
CA ILE A 10 -6.38 5.95 3.21
C ILE A 10 -6.32 7.45 2.92
N TYR A 11 -5.18 7.96 2.48
CA TYR A 11 -5.05 9.38 2.12
C TYR A 11 -6.01 9.78 1.00
N ALA A 12 -6.13 8.95 -0.04
CA ALA A 12 -7.01 9.25 -1.17
C ALA A 12 -8.49 9.18 -0.79
N ILE A 13 -8.91 8.08 -0.14
CA ILE A 13 -10.33 7.81 0.17
C ILE A 13 -10.85 8.77 1.25
N GLU A 14 -10.05 9.03 2.29
CA GLU A 14 -10.46 9.89 3.40
C GLU A 14 -10.08 11.36 3.19
N SER A 15 -9.60 11.70 2.01
CA SER A 15 -9.26 13.08 1.64
C SER A 15 -8.34 13.75 2.67
N ASP A 16 -7.22 13.08 2.98
CA ASP A 16 -6.26 13.60 3.95
C ASP A 16 -5.92 15.07 3.63
N PRO A 17 -6.01 16.00 4.60
CA PRO A 17 -5.82 17.43 4.32
C PRO A 17 -4.40 17.80 3.91
N ILE A 18 -3.41 16.96 4.22
CA ILE A 18 -2.00 17.22 3.90
C ILE A 18 -1.57 16.48 2.65
N PHE A 19 -1.86 15.19 2.55
CA PHE A 19 -1.33 14.30 1.51
C PHE A 19 -2.35 13.82 0.48
N GLY A 20 -3.64 13.93 0.78
CA GLY A 20 -4.70 13.37 -0.07
C GLY A 20 -4.66 13.86 -1.50
N ARG A 21 -4.50 15.16 -1.70
CA ARG A 21 -4.44 15.76 -3.03
C ARG A 21 -3.24 15.26 -3.83
N ARG A 22 -2.07 15.18 -3.20
CA ARG A 22 -0.85 14.68 -3.86
C ARG A 22 -1.01 13.24 -4.31
N VAL A 23 -1.60 12.41 -3.46
CA VAL A 23 -1.86 11.00 -3.77
C VAL A 23 -2.82 10.87 -4.94
N ILE A 24 -3.94 11.61 -4.92
CA ILE A 24 -4.92 11.58 -6.00
C ILE A 24 -4.29 12.02 -7.32
N GLU A 25 -3.50 13.09 -7.30
CA GLU A 25 -2.79 13.57 -8.50
C GLU A 25 -1.82 12.52 -9.04
N ALA A 26 -1.10 11.82 -8.15
CA ALA A 26 -0.18 10.76 -8.55
C ALA A 26 -0.92 9.57 -9.17
N LEU A 27 -2.04 9.16 -8.59
CA LEU A 27 -2.87 8.08 -9.14
C LEU A 27 -3.45 8.46 -10.51
N ASP A 28 -3.98 9.67 -10.64
CA ASP A 28 -4.58 10.15 -11.89
C ASP A 28 -3.55 10.33 -13.00
N SER A 29 -2.33 10.74 -12.66
CA SER A 29 -1.24 10.92 -13.61
C SER A 29 -0.72 9.61 -14.19
N ASN A 30 -1.09 8.47 -13.59
CA ASN A 30 -0.63 7.14 -13.99
C ASN A 30 -1.81 6.23 -14.32
N ASP A 31 -2.84 6.77 -14.95
CA ASP A 31 -4.11 6.06 -15.22
C ASP A 31 -3.95 4.86 -16.18
N SER A 32 -2.88 4.82 -16.97
CA SER A 32 -2.57 3.69 -17.85
C SER A 32 -1.86 2.54 -17.12
N ILE A 33 -1.51 2.72 -15.86
CA ILE A 33 -0.79 1.73 -15.04
C ILE A 33 -1.77 0.98 -14.15
N GLU A 34 -1.59 -0.34 -14.04
CA GLU A 34 -2.35 -1.12 -13.08
C GLU A 34 -1.80 -0.90 -11.68
N PHE A 35 -2.70 -0.55 -10.75
CA PHE A 35 -2.41 -0.49 -9.33
C PHE A 35 -2.88 -1.77 -8.65
N ALA A 36 -2.08 -2.26 -7.72
CA ALA A 36 -2.31 -3.54 -7.05
C ALA A 36 -2.27 -3.40 -5.54
N ILE A 37 -3.02 -4.26 -4.87
CA ILE A 37 -3.03 -4.40 -3.42
C ILE A 37 -3.03 -5.88 -3.05
N SER A 38 -2.89 -6.17 -1.77
CA SER A 38 -3.13 -7.50 -1.21
C SER A 38 -4.30 -7.44 -0.22
N SER A 39 -4.75 -8.60 0.26
CA SER A 39 -5.77 -8.66 1.31
C SER A 39 -5.30 -8.00 2.61
N LEU A 40 -3.99 -7.90 2.86
CA LEU A 40 -3.46 -7.17 4.00
C LEU A 40 -3.81 -5.68 3.92
N VAL A 41 -3.75 -5.08 2.73
CA VAL A 41 -4.18 -3.69 2.51
C VAL A 41 -5.67 -3.54 2.83
N LYS A 42 -6.50 -4.48 2.39
CA LYS A 42 -7.94 -4.46 2.72
C LYS A 42 -8.17 -4.48 4.22
N LEU A 43 -7.47 -5.38 4.92
CA LEU A 43 -7.57 -5.47 6.38
C LEU A 43 -7.23 -4.12 7.02
N GLU A 44 -6.11 -3.54 6.68
CA GLU A 44 -5.63 -2.29 7.26
C GLU A 44 -6.57 -1.12 6.99
N CYS A 45 -7.18 -1.08 5.80
CA CYS A 45 -8.14 -0.03 5.44
C CYS A 45 -9.50 -0.20 6.12
N LEU A 46 -9.94 -1.43 6.36
CA LEU A 46 -11.29 -1.71 6.88
C LEU A 46 -11.41 -1.66 8.39
N VAL A 47 -10.30 -1.66 9.14
CA VAL A 47 -10.33 -1.58 10.61
C VAL A 47 -11.10 -0.35 11.08
N LYS A 48 -10.83 0.81 10.51
CA LYS A 48 -11.47 2.06 10.93
C LYS A 48 -12.98 2.10 10.65
N PRO A 49 -13.45 1.84 9.42
CA PRO A 49 -14.89 1.86 9.17
C PRO A 49 -15.66 0.79 9.96
N PHE A 50 -15.08 -0.39 10.17
CA PHE A 50 -15.71 -1.42 11.00
C PHE A 50 -15.75 -1.02 12.48
N GLY A 51 -14.65 -0.48 13.00
CA GLY A 51 -14.55 -0.05 14.39
C GLY A 51 -15.49 1.10 14.74
N SER A 52 -15.77 1.99 13.79
CA SER A 52 -16.67 3.14 13.97
C SER A 52 -18.08 2.90 13.42
N ALA A 53 -18.38 1.71 12.92
CA ALA A 53 -19.64 1.37 12.25
C ALA A 53 -20.01 2.37 11.15
N ASN A 54 -19.00 2.83 10.40
CA ASN A 54 -19.19 3.79 9.31
C ASN A 54 -19.39 3.05 7.99
N LEU A 55 -20.65 2.72 7.71
CA LEU A 55 -21.00 1.94 6.52
C LEU A 55 -20.67 2.70 5.21
N ALA A 56 -20.84 4.02 5.20
CA ALA A 56 -20.53 4.82 4.00
C ALA A 56 -19.05 4.72 3.67
N LEU A 57 -18.16 4.89 4.66
CA LEU A 57 -16.72 4.79 4.47
C LEU A 57 -16.32 3.37 4.04
N GLN A 58 -16.92 2.35 4.65
CA GLN A 58 -16.70 0.95 4.26
C GLN A 58 -16.99 0.75 2.78
N ARG A 59 -18.11 1.27 2.28
CA ARG A 59 -18.51 1.14 0.89
C ARG A 59 -17.58 1.87 -0.06
N TYR A 60 -17.06 3.03 0.33
CA TYR A 60 -16.05 3.75 -0.45
C TYR A 60 -14.79 2.92 -0.63
N TYR A 61 -14.31 2.29 0.45
CA TYR A 61 -13.14 1.41 0.36
C TYR A 61 -13.42 0.20 -0.52
N GLU A 62 -14.56 -0.46 -0.34
CA GLU A 62 -14.91 -1.64 -1.14
C GLU A 62 -14.97 -1.31 -2.63
N ALA A 63 -15.55 -0.17 -2.99
CA ALA A 63 -15.59 0.30 -4.38
C ALA A 63 -14.19 0.55 -4.93
N ALA A 64 -13.30 1.13 -4.12
CA ALA A 64 -11.90 1.34 -4.53
C ALA A 64 -11.18 0.01 -4.74
N PHE A 65 -11.35 -0.96 -3.86
CA PHE A 65 -10.74 -2.29 -4.00
C PHE A 65 -11.13 -2.97 -5.31
N ASP A 66 -12.37 -2.79 -5.75
CA ASP A 66 -12.86 -3.39 -7.00
C ASP A 66 -12.17 -2.83 -8.25
N THR A 67 -11.53 -1.67 -8.15
CA THR A 67 -10.78 -1.07 -9.26
C THR A 67 -9.31 -1.49 -9.27
N LEU A 68 -8.86 -2.23 -8.27
CA LEU A 68 -7.46 -2.58 -8.07
C LEU A 68 -7.23 -4.06 -8.29
N LEU A 69 -6.03 -4.41 -8.74
CA LEU A 69 -5.63 -5.79 -8.88
C LEU A 69 -5.31 -6.37 -7.50
N LEU A 70 -5.93 -7.50 -7.15
CA LEU A 70 -5.69 -8.17 -5.88
C LEU A 70 -4.62 -9.25 -6.07
N LEU A 71 -3.47 -9.07 -5.42
CA LEU A 71 -2.36 -10.01 -5.49
C LEU A 71 -2.47 -11.03 -4.35
N PRO A 72 -2.38 -12.35 -4.66
CA PRO A 72 -2.47 -13.38 -3.61
C PRO A 72 -1.25 -13.38 -2.69
N MET A 73 -1.50 -13.67 -1.41
CA MET A 73 -0.48 -13.79 -0.38
C MET A 73 -0.14 -15.28 -0.19
N THR A 74 1.00 -15.70 -0.70
CA THR A 74 1.46 -17.11 -0.64
C THR A 74 2.35 -17.35 0.57
N ASP A 75 2.59 -18.62 0.92
CA ASP A 75 3.54 -18.98 1.96
C ASP A 75 4.95 -18.43 1.66
N GLU A 76 5.35 -18.43 0.39
CA GLU A 76 6.64 -17.88 -0.03
C GLU A 76 6.79 -16.42 0.34
N ILE A 77 5.72 -15.63 0.22
CA ILE A 77 5.71 -14.23 0.62
C ILE A 77 5.95 -14.09 2.12
N TYR A 78 5.32 -14.92 2.93
CA TYR A 78 5.52 -14.90 4.39
C TYR A 78 6.95 -15.28 4.77
N VAL A 79 7.55 -16.29 4.12
CA VAL A 79 8.94 -16.65 4.37
C VAL A 79 9.88 -15.51 3.97
N SER A 80 9.66 -14.89 2.82
CA SER A 80 10.43 -13.71 2.38
C SER A 80 10.31 -12.56 3.35
N ALA A 81 9.12 -12.33 3.89
CA ALA A 81 8.89 -11.28 4.90
C ALA A 81 9.69 -11.55 6.18
N ALA A 82 9.79 -12.81 6.60
CA ALA A 82 10.62 -13.20 7.75
C ALA A 82 12.10 -12.88 7.50
N GLN A 83 12.59 -13.13 6.28
CA GLN A 83 13.96 -12.82 5.89
C GLN A 83 14.21 -11.29 5.90
N LEU A 84 13.26 -10.50 5.41
CA LEU A 84 13.34 -9.04 5.45
C LEU A 84 13.41 -8.52 6.89
N ARG A 85 12.58 -9.05 7.78
CA ARG A 85 12.58 -8.65 9.18
C ARG A 85 13.87 -9.02 9.90
N ALA A 86 14.48 -10.14 9.52
CA ALA A 86 15.75 -10.56 10.09
C ALA A 86 16.91 -9.65 9.68
N ARG A 87 16.82 -9.03 8.50
CA ARG A 87 17.87 -8.14 7.96
C ARG A 87 17.65 -6.68 8.28
N PHE A 88 16.39 -6.23 8.30
CA PHE A 88 16.01 -4.83 8.44
C PHE A 88 15.04 -4.67 9.60
N ASN A 89 15.08 -3.52 10.25
CA ASN A 89 14.17 -3.21 11.34
C ASN A 89 12.82 -2.70 10.79
N VAL A 90 12.07 -3.58 10.15
CA VAL A 90 10.72 -3.29 9.62
C VAL A 90 9.67 -4.09 10.37
N ARG A 91 8.48 -3.53 10.49
CA ARG A 91 7.35 -4.19 11.12
C ARG A 91 6.82 -5.32 10.23
N THR A 92 6.12 -6.28 10.84
CA THR A 92 5.56 -7.42 10.11
C THR A 92 4.68 -6.99 8.93
N PRO A 93 3.71 -6.05 9.06
CA PRO A 93 2.91 -5.65 7.91
C PRO A 93 3.75 -5.05 6.79
N ASP A 94 4.74 -4.23 7.12
CA ASP A 94 5.58 -3.57 6.13
C ASP A 94 6.43 -4.58 5.36
N ALA A 95 6.98 -5.58 6.06
CA ALA A 95 7.71 -6.67 5.44
C ALA A 95 6.82 -7.50 4.50
N LEU A 96 5.57 -7.72 4.87
CA LEU A 96 4.60 -8.43 4.03
C LEU A 96 4.26 -7.66 2.76
N HIS A 97 4.05 -6.34 2.86
CA HIS A 97 3.80 -5.51 1.68
C HIS A 97 4.98 -5.54 0.71
N LEU A 98 6.19 -5.35 1.23
CA LEU A 98 7.41 -5.40 0.42
C LEU A 98 7.59 -6.74 -0.27
N SER A 99 7.42 -7.83 0.48
CA SER A 99 7.59 -9.18 -0.05
C SER A 99 6.53 -9.53 -1.08
N CYS A 100 5.30 -9.08 -0.88
CA CYS A 100 4.22 -9.26 -1.85
C CYS A 100 4.54 -8.55 -3.17
N ALA A 101 4.95 -7.28 -3.09
CA ALA A 101 5.31 -6.50 -4.28
C ALA A 101 6.50 -7.12 -5.03
N GLN A 102 7.52 -7.59 -4.30
CA GLN A 102 8.68 -8.26 -4.89
C GLN A 102 8.31 -9.59 -5.56
N HIS A 103 7.54 -10.41 -4.88
CA HIS A 103 7.12 -11.73 -5.38
C HIS A 103 6.33 -11.61 -6.69
N HIS A 104 5.43 -10.66 -6.76
CA HIS A 104 4.60 -10.43 -7.94
C HIS A 104 5.23 -9.50 -8.98
N ARG A 105 6.50 -9.13 -8.78
CA ARG A 105 7.29 -8.34 -9.72
C ARG A 105 6.67 -6.98 -10.05
N CYS A 106 6.11 -6.32 -9.04
CA CYS A 106 5.66 -4.95 -9.20
C CYS A 106 6.85 -4.04 -9.54
N SER A 107 6.62 -3.06 -10.39
CA SER A 107 7.66 -2.10 -10.78
C SER A 107 8.02 -1.16 -9.63
N SER A 108 7.04 -0.86 -8.76
CA SER A 108 7.26 -0.05 -7.57
C SER A 108 6.19 -0.31 -6.52
N LEU A 109 6.49 0.12 -5.31
CA LEU A 109 5.56 0.14 -4.18
C LEU A 109 5.51 1.58 -3.66
N TRP A 110 4.30 2.14 -3.58
CA TRP A 110 4.10 3.50 -3.05
C TRP A 110 3.72 3.45 -1.58
N THR A 111 4.43 4.23 -0.78
CA THR A 111 4.28 4.29 0.69
C THR A 111 4.54 5.70 1.22
N ASN A 112 4.28 5.91 2.50
CA ASN A 112 4.69 7.10 3.23
C ASN A 112 5.85 6.82 4.20
N ASP A 113 6.34 5.59 4.26
CA ASP A 113 7.31 5.15 5.28
C ASP A 113 8.71 5.03 4.69
N ASN A 114 9.62 5.90 5.15
CA ASN A 114 11.02 5.90 4.72
C ASN A 114 11.77 4.62 5.09
N ARG A 115 11.34 3.92 6.15
CA ARG A 115 11.96 2.63 6.52
C ARG A 115 11.67 1.56 5.48
N MET A 116 10.47 1.59 4.89
CA MET A 116 10.14 0.72 3.76
C MET A 116 10.96 1.06 2.52
N VAL A 117 11.22 2.32 2.28
CA VAL A 117 12.07 2.77 1.16
C VAL A 117 13.47 2.19 1.29
N GLU A 118 14.06 2.25 2.49
CA GLU A 118 15.39 1.67 2.75
C GLU A 118 15.41 0.16 2.58
N ALA A 119 14.45 -0.54 3.18
CA ALA A 119 14.36 -2.01 3.10
C ALA A 119 13.99 -2.50 1.70
N GLY A 120 13.35 -1.67 0.92
CA GLY A 120 12.85 -2.04 -0.41
C GLY A 120 13.87 -2.03 -1.54
N HIS A 121 15.09 -1.56 -1.30
CA HIS A 121 16.19 -1.54 -2.28
C HIS A 121 15.78 -0.99 -3.66
N GLY A 122 15.16 0.18 -3.69
CA GLY A 122 14.75 0.84 -4.94
C GLY A 122 13.35 0.47 -5.42
N LEU A 123 12.67 -0.48 -4.78
CA LEU A 123 11.29 -0.84 -5.11
C LEU A 123 10.29 0.14 -4.51
N ALA A 124 10.48 0.51 -3.25
CA ALA A 124 9.55 1.36 -2.51
C ALA A 124 9.89 2.84 -2.66
N PHE A 125 8.87 3.66 -2.88
CA PHE A 125 9.00 5.11 -3.02
C PHE A 125 8.03 5.81 -2.07
N ASN A 126 8.55 6.79 -1.35
CA ASN A 126 7.71 7.68 -0.54
C ASN A 126 7.19 8.80 -1.43
N ILE A 127 5.96 8.65 -1.93
CA ILE A 127 5.37 9.60 -2.88
C ILE A 127 4.79 10.85 -2.22
N VAL A 128 4.72 10.88 -0.89
CA VAL A 128 4.20 12.03 -0.13
C VAL A 128 5.32 12.86 0.50
N LYS A 129 6.58 12.46 0.34
CA LYS A 129 7.71 13.20 0.84
C LYS A 129 7.92 14.46 0.01
N ASP A 130 8.13 15.59 0.69
CA ASP A 130 8.48 16.83 0.00
C ASP A 130 9.81 16.66 -0.72
N GLN A 131 9.81 17.09 -1.98
CA GLN A 131 11.02 17.13 -2.80
C GLN A 131 11.62 18.53 -2.68
N ASP A 132 12.48 18.68 -1.72
CA ASP A 132 13.28 19.91 -1.59
C ASP A 132 14.58 19.79 -2.37
#